data_f208a06ea0a70041027cb050bdb6332b
#
_entry.id   f208a06ea0a70041027cb050bdb6332b
#
_cell.length_a   1.000
_cell.length_b   1.000
_cell.length_c   1.000
_cell.angle_alpha   90.00
_cell.angle_beta   90.00
_cell.angle_gamma   90.00
#
_symmetry.space_group_name_H-M   'P 1'
#
loop_
_entity.id
_entity.type
_entity.pdbx_description
1 polymer ?
#
loop_
_entity_poly.entity_id
_entity_poly.type
_entity_poly.pdbx_seq_one_letter_code
_entity_poly.pdbx_strand_id
1 'polypeptide(L)'
;VCNQASTTVGIGLYIAYIGLSGDTAIGGAGLIVANHVTKTAFGSFREPATLLATFGILISSLFIVRRVLGALLWGIGGTAILGWVLGVAPAPTGIAAIPAFPSHLFGQSFVGLGGINGSNIVDFLAILLVFLFVDMFDTIGTLMGVGTQAGYIGEDGELPRANQALSADAIATTAGAIMGTSTVTTFAESAAGVAEGGRTGLTAVVAAAMFLLLDSSLLRCALDRRNEILKTACLFQQIYQAY
;
A
#
# COMPACT_ATOMS: atom_id res chain seq x y z
N VAL A 1 2.81 -25.46 -7.51
CA VAL A 1 3.92 -24.54 -7.84
C VAL A 1 3.52 -23.56 -8.94
N CYS A 2 3.02 -24.03 -10.09
CA CYS A 2 2.69 -23.15 -11.23
C CYS A 2 1.55 -22.15 -10.92
N ASN A 3 0.54 -22.57 -10.19
CA ASN A 3 -0.61 -21.72 -9.82
C ASN A 3 -0.24 -20.61 -8.83
N GLN A 4 0.63 -20.88 -7.88
CA GLN A 4 1.06 -19.90 -6.87
C GLN A 4 1.93 -18.80 -7.50
N ALA A 5 2.87 -19.17 -8.38
CA ALA A 5 3.69 -18.21 -9.10
C ALA A 5 2.85 -17.28 -9.99
N SER A 6 1.80 -17.80 -10.66
CA SER A 6 0.92 -16.96 -11.48
C SER A 6 0.10 -15.96 -10.66
N THR A 7 -0.36 -16.33 -9.47
CA THR A 7 -1.06 -15.43 -8.55
C THR A 7 -0.15 -14.29 -8.09
N THR A 8 1.08 -14.62 -7.67
CA THR A 8 2.07 -13.61 -7.25
C THR A 8 2.40 -12.61 -8.37
N VAL A 9 2.60 -13.11 -9.61
CA VAL A 9 2.83 -12.23 -10.77
C VAL A 9 1.62 -11.36 -11.06
N GLY A 10 0.40 -11.91 -10.96
CA GLY A 10 -0.85 -11.17 -11.16
C GLY A 10 -1.00 -10.04 -10.15
N ILE A 11 -0.74 -10.29 -8.87
CA ILE A 11 -0.77 -9.28 -7.81
C ILE A 11 0.28 -8.20 -8.08
N GLY A 12 1.52 -8.57 -8.43
CA GLY A 12 2.57 -7.61 -8.75
C GLY A 12 2.19 -6.68 -9.93
N LEU A 13 1.60 -7.22 -10.99
CA LEU A 13 1.10 -6.43 -12.11
C LEU A 13 -0.07 -5.53 -11.73
N TYR A 14 -0.96 -6.00 -10.87
CA TYR A 14 -2.09 -5.21 -10.36
C TYR A 14 -1.62 -4.03 -9.51
N ILE A 15 -0.66 -4.26 -8.60
CA ILE A 15 -0.05 -3.19 -7.80
C ILE A 15 0.66 -2.18 -8.70
N ALA A 16 1.43 -2.63 -9.68
CA ALA A 16 2.07 -1.75 -10.65
C ALA A 16 1.04 -0.91 -11.43
N TYR A 17 -0.07 -1.53 -11.85
CA TYR A 17 -1.17 -0.80 -12.50
C TYR A 17 -1.75 0.28 -11.58
N ILE A 18 -2.02 -0.03 -10.31
CA ILE A 18 -2.52 0.95 -9.33
C ILE A 18 -1.54 2.10 -9.16
N GLY A 19 -0.24 1.80 -9.00
CA GLY A 19 0.80 2.82 -8.83
C GLY A 19 0.97 3.75 -10.05
N LEU A 20 0.74 3.24 -11.26
CA LEU A 20 0.78 4.03 -12.50
C LEU A 20 -0.52 4.77 -12.76
N SER A 21 -1.62 4.35 -12.15
CA SER A 21 -2.96 4.90 -12.37
C SER A 21 -3.26 6.05 -11.40
N GLY A 22 -4.34 6.74 -11.68
CA GLY A 22 -4.88 7.78 -10.83
C GLY A 22 -4.86 9.17 -11.47
N ASP A 23 -5.82 9.97 -11.06
CA ASP A 23 -5.91 11.36 -11.51
C ASP A 23 -4.91 12.23 -10.73
N THR A 24 -4.12 13.02 -11.44
CA THR A 24 -3.17 13.98 -10.85
C THR A 24 -3.85 14.99 -9.94
N ALA A 25 -5.12 15.30 -10.19
CA ALA A 25 -5.92 16.21 -9.36
C ALA A 25 -6.19 15.68 -7.94
N ILE A 26 -6.19 14.36 -7.76
CA ILE A 26 -6.41 13.68 -6.48
C ILE A 26 -5.15 12.98 -5.95
N GLY A 27 -4.01 13.24 -6.57
CA GLY A 27 -2.72 12.74 -6.12
C GLY A 27 -2.23 11.47 -6.79
N GLY A 28 -2.87 11.02 -7.88
CA GLY A 28 -2.40 9.89 -8.67
C GLY A 28 -1.18 10.23 -9.54
N ALA A 29 -0.46 9.20 -10.00
CA ALA A 29 0.71 9.36 -10.88
C ALA A 29 0.35 9.93 -12.27
N GLY A 30 -0.90 9.81 -12.69
CA GLY A 30 -1.39 10.37 -13.95
C GLY A 30 -0.85 9.72 -15.21
N LEU A 31 -0.13 8.60 -15.12
CA LEU A 31 0.37 7.86 -16.28
C LEU A 31 -0.74 7.04 -16.96
N ILE A 32 -1.64 6.50 -16.15
CA ILE A 32 -2.84 5.79 -16.62
C ILE A 32 -4.03 6.53 -16.01
N VAL A 33 -4.91 7.05 -16.85
CA VAL A 33 -6.10 7.80 -16.44
C VAL A 33 -7.37 7.07 -16.86
N ALA A 34 -8.47 7.32 -16.15
CA ALA A 34 -9.76 6.78 -16.51
C ALA A 34 -10.27 7.40 -17.82
N ASN A 35 -10.80 6.55 -18.70
CA ASN A 35 -11.43 6.96 -19.95
C ASN A 35 -12.82 6.34 -20.04
N HIS A 36 -13.80 7.12 -20.42
CA HIS A 36 -15.20 6.65 -20.51
C HIS A 36 -15.41 5.56 -21.58
N VAL A 37 -14.61 5.58 -22.64
CA VAL A 37 -14.76 4.64 -23.77
C VAL A 37 -13.88 3.38 -23.56
N THR A 38 -12.59 3.58 -23.33
CA THR A 38 -11.62 2.47 -23.23
C THR A 38 -11.36 2.01 -21.81
N LYS A 39 -12.01 2.62 -20.80
CA LYS A 39 -11.80 2.46 -19.35
C LYS A 39 -10.46 3.00 -18.89
N THR A 40 -9.41 2.84 -19.68
CA THR A 40 -8.06 3.35 -19.38
C THR A 40 -7.46 4.01 -20.62
N ALA A 41 -6.69 5.08 -20.41
CA ALA A 41 -5.91 5.77 -21.43
C ALA A 41 -4.58 6.23 -20.86
N PHE A 42 -3.64 6.54 -21.72
CA PHE A 42 -2.41 7.20 -21.29
C PHE A 42 -2.71 8.63 -20.86
N GLY A 43 -2.13 9.02 -19.74
CA GLY A 43 -2.23 10.38 -19.22
C GLY A 43 -1.43 11.40 -20.04
N SER A 44 -1.58 12.66 -19.67
CA SER A 44 -0.90 13.77 -20.35
C SER A 44 0.47 14.02 -19.73
N PHE A 45 1.54 13.80 -20.49
CA PHE A 45 2.90 14.18 -20.09
C PHE A 45 3.14 15.70 -20.02
N ARG A 46 2.12 16.53 -20.28
CA ARG A 46 2.18 17.98 -20.04
C ARG A 46 1.94 18.33 -18.56
N GLU A 47 1.38 17.43 -17.80
CA GLU A 47 1.17 17.60 -16.37
C GLU A 47 2.51 17.46 -15.61
N PRO A 48 2.91 18.45 -14.81
CA PRO A 48 4.16 18.38 -14.04
C PRO A 48 4.22 17.19 -13.09
N ALA A 49 3.10 16.78 -12.53
CA ALA A 49 3.00 15.62 -11.63
C ALA A 49 3.31 14.31 -12.37
N THR A 50 2.78 14.13 -13.59
CA THR A 50 3.05 12.95 -14.42
C THR A 50 4.50 12.85 -14.84
N LEU A 51 5.13 13.98 -15.19
CA LEU A 51 6.56 14.04 -15.49
C LEU A 51 7.40 13.70 -14.26
N LEU A 52 7.05 14.23 -13.10
CA LEU A 52 7.74 13.95 -11.84
C LEU A 52 7.63 12.48 -11.46
N ALA A 53 6.43 11.87 -11.59
CA ALA A 53 6.21 10.46 -11.32
C ALA A 53 7.05 9.58 -12.27
N THR A 54 7.04 9.88 -13.57
CA THR A 54 7.85 9.16 -14.57
C THR A 54 9.34 9.23 -14.23
N PHE A 55 9.83 10.42 -13.89
CA PHE A 55 11.20 10.63 -13.49
C PHE A 55 11.58 9.88 -12.22
N GLY A 56 10.67 9.86 -11.22
CA GLY A 56 10.83 9.10 -10.00
C GLY A 56 10.97 7.59 -10.23
N ILE A 57 10.13 7.03 -11.10
CA ILE A 57 10.22 5.61 -11.50
C ILE A 57 11.56 5.31 -12.16
N LEU A 58 12.00 6.16 -13.10
CA LEU A 58 13.27 5.97 -13.81
C LEU A 58 14.48 6.03 -12.85
N ILE A 59 14.50 6.99 -11.93
CA ILE A 59 15.58 7.11 -10.94
C ILE A 59 15.58 5.93 -9.99
N SER A 60 14.41 5.55 -9.45
CA SER A 60 14.29 4.38 -8.55
C SER A 60 14.77 3.12 -9.26
N SER A 61 14.34 2.90 -10.51
CA SER A 61 14.78 1.76 -11.32
C SER A 61 16.30 1.77 -11.55
N LEU A 62 16.87 2.93 -11.81
CA LEU A 62 18.34 3.07 -11.98
C LEU A 62 19.08 2.71 -10.69
N PHE A 63 18.60 3.15 -9.52
CA PHE A 63 19.21 2.82 -8.24
C PHE A 63 19.11 1.32 -7.93
N ILE A 64 17.97 0.68 -8.24
CA ILE A 64 17.81 -0.77 -8.11
C ILE A 64 18.81 -1.52 -9.00
N VAL A 65 18.92 -1.14 -10.28
CA VAL A 65 19.87 -1.77 -11.22
C VAL A 65 21.32 -1.56 -10.75
N ARG A 66 21.63 -0.40 -10.18
CA ARG A 66 22.95 -0.09 -9.59
C ARG A 66 23.17 -0.77 -8.25
N ARG A 67 22.21 -1.52 -7.71
CA ARG A 67 22.27 -2.21 -6.40
C ARG A 67 22.65 -1.27 -5.25
N VAL A 68 22.13 -0.05 -5.29
CA VAL A 68 22.31 0.92 -4.20
C VAL A 68 21.49 0.46 -3.00
N LEU A 69 22.09 0.36 -1.82
CA LEU A 69 21.38 0.04 -0.57
C LEU A 69 20.31 1.08 -0.29
N GLY A 70 19.08 0.64 -0.06
CA GLY A 70 17.93 1.53 0.14
C GLY A 70 17.50 2.27 -1.15
N ALA A 71 17.68 1.66 -2.32
CA ALA A 71 17.39 2.26 -3.63
C ALA A 71 16.00 2.90 -3.71
N LEU A 72 14.98 2.21 -3.18
CA LEU A 72 13.60 2.71 -3.14
C LEU A 72 13.47 3.95 -2.24
N LEU A 73 14.08 3.92 -1.06
CA LEU A 73 14.06 5.05 -0.13
C LEU A 73 14.68 6.31 -0.76
N TRP A 74 15.84 6.16 -1.40
CA TRP A 74 16.49 7.27 -2.10
C TRP A 74 15.70 7.74 -3.32
N GLY A 75 15.09 6.81 -4.06
CA GLY A 75 14.23 7.13 -5.19
C GLY A 75 13.01 7.95 -4.78
N ILE A 76 12.27 7.48 -3.77
CA ILE A 76 11.07 8.15 -3.24
C ILE A 76 11.46 9.49 -2.61
N GLY A 77 12.46 9.51 -1.71
CA GLY A 77 12.92 10.74 -1.05
C GLY A 77 13.40 11.79 -2.02
N GLY A 78 14.20 11.38 -3.02
CA GLY A 78 14.68 12.28 -4.07
C GLY A 78 13.56 12.87 -4.93
N THR A 79 12.58 12.03 -5.30
CA THR A 79 11.39 12.48 -6.07
C THR A 79 10.54 13.45 -5.26
N ALA A 80 10.37 13.20 -3.96
CA ALA A 80 9.63 14.10 -3.08
C ALA A 80 10.31 15.46 -2.95
N ILE A 81 11.62 15.48 -2.72
CA ILE A 81 12.39 16.73 -2.65
C ILE A 81 12.29 17.51 -3.97
N LEU A 82 12.41 16.82 -5.10
CA LEU A 82 12.23 17.45 -6.41
C LEU A 82 10.82 18.02 -6.58
N GLY A 83 9.79 17.31 -6.14
CA GLY A 83 8.41 17.77 -6.16
C GLY A 83 8.20 19.07 -5.34
N TRP A 84 8.85 19.18 -4.20
CA TRP A 84 8.83 20.41 -3.39
C TRP A 84 9.57 21.55 -4.05
N VAL A 85 10.76 21.29 -4.57
CA VAL A 85 11.59 22.32 -5.25
C VAL A 85 10.92 22.86 -6.51
N LEU A 86 10.26 21.98 -7.27
CA LEU A 86 9.52 22.36 -8.49
C LEU A 86 8.15 22.96 -8.21
N GLY A 87 7.70 22.98 -6.95
CA GLY A 87 6.39 23.50 -6.56
C GLY A 87 5.21 22.64 -7.05
N VAL A 88 5.48 21.40 -7.48
CA VAL A 88 4.46 20.43 -7.85
C VAL A 88 3.75 19.88 -6.60
N ALA A 89 4.53 19.74 -5.53
CA ALA A 89 4.06 19.34 -4.22
C ALA A 89 4.30 20.47 -3.21
N PRO A 90 3.33 20.83 -2.36
CA PRO A 90 3.53 21.81 -1.31
C PRO A 90 4.54 21.32 -0.29
N ALA A 91 5.39 22.20 0.20
CA ALA A 91 6.35 21.87 1.24
C ALA A 91 5.64 21.58 2.59
N PRO A 92 6.14 20.66 3.41
CA PRO A 92 5.53 20.35 4.70
C PRO A 92 5.57 21.56 5.64
N THR A 93 4.41 21.93 6.19
CA THR A 93 4.27 23.11 7.07
C THR A 93 4.60 22.79 8.53
N GLY A 94 4.89 21.54 8.87
CA GLY A 94 5.23 21.14 10.24
C GLY A 94 5.95 19.80 10.33
N ILE A 95 6.69 19.61 11.43
CA ILE A 95 7.57 18.44 11.60
C ILE A 95 6.86 17.27 12.31
N ALA A 96 5.88 17.53 13.16
CA ALA A 96 5.13 16.48 13.86
C ALA A 96 3.77 16.96 14.35
N ALA A 97 2.78 16.07 14.32
CA ALA A 97 1.50 16.22 15.00
C ALA A 97 1.18 14.95 15.80
N ILE A 98 0.53 15.09 16.94
CA ILE A 98 0.05 13.92 17.68
C ILE A 98 -1.15 13.39 16.89
N PRO A 99 -1.14 12.11 16.46
CA PRO A 99 -2.27 11.52 15.74
C PRO A 99 -3.50 11.56 16.65
N ALA A 100 -4.60 12.12 16.13
CA ALA A 100 -5.88 12.06 16.82
C ALA A 100 -6.46 10.66 16.67
N PHE A 101 -6.69 9.98 17.79
CA PHE A 101 -7.31 8.67 17.75
C PHE A 101 -8.74 8.80 17.16
N PRO A 102 -9.08 8.04 16.10
CA PRO A 102 -10.36 8.15 15.41
C PRO A 102 -11.47 7.47 16.23
N SER A 103 -11.79 8.03 17.38
CA SER A 103 -12.76 7.46 18.33
C SER A 103 -14.15 7.24 17.71
N HIS A 104 -14.49 8.00 16.67
CA HIS A 104 -15.75 7.88 15.94
C HIS A 104 -15.81 6.65 15.02
N LEU A 105 -14.66 6.07 14.65
CA LEU A 105 -14.59 4.85 13.84
C LEU A 105 -14.50 3.58 14.68
N PHE A 106 -14.04 3.72 15.94
CA PHE A 106 -13.86 2.58 16.82
C PHE A 106 -15.18 1.87 17.09
N GLY A 107 -15.24 0.57 16.80
CA GLY A 107 -16.41 -0.27 17.01
C GLY A 107 -17.56 -0.08 16.00
N GLN A 108 -17.42 0.76 14.97
CA GLN A 108 -18.44 0.97 13.94
C GLN A 108 -18.77 -0.31 13.16
N SER A 109 -17.86 -1.25 13.07
CA SER A 109 -18.10 -2.57 12.49
C SER A 109 -19.23 -3.33 13.22
N PHE A 110 -19.34 -3.20 14.55
CA PHE A 110 -20.43 -3.82 15.32
C PHE A 110 -21.77 -3.12 15.05
N VAL A 111 -21.76 -1.81 14.87
CA VAL A 111 -22.97 -1.05 14.54
C VAL A 111 -23.46 -1.44 13.14
N GLY A 112 -22.54 -1.61 12.19
CA GLY A 112 -22.84 -2.08 10.83
C GLY A 112 -23.45 -3.50 10.84
N LEU A 113 -22.92 -4.41 11.64
CA LEU A 113 -23.47 -5.76 11.82
C LEU A 113 -24.90 -5.74 12.39
N GLY A 114 -25.20 -4.78 13.27
CA GLY A 114 -26.56 -4.61 13.82
C GLY A 114 -27.62 -4.19 12.81
N GLY A 115 -27.22 -3.68 11.64
CA GLY A 115 -28.10 -3.32 10.53
C GLY A 115 -28.46 -4.47 9.59
N ILE A 116 -27.95 -5.68 9.83
CA ILE A 116 -28.24 -6.85 9.00
C ILE A 116 -29.62 -7.39 9.36
N ASN A 117 -30.56 -7.25 8.43
CA ASN A 117 -31.92 -7.77 8.54
C ASN A 117 -32.10 -9.00 7.63
N GLY A 118 -33.12 -9.81 7.90
CA GLY A 118 -33.42 -11.01 7.11
C GLY A 118 -33.60 -10.76 5.60
N SER A 119 -33.97 -9.54 5.20
CA SER A 119 -34.07 -9.13 3.79
C SER A 119 -32.73 -8.93 3.09
N ASN A 120 -31.66 -8.58 3.84
CA ASN A 120 -30.36 -8.23 3.28
C ASN A 120 -29.28 -9.28 3.57
N ILE A 121 -29.64 -10.38 4.25
CA ILE A 121 -28.68 -11.39 4.70
C ILE A 121 -28.00 -12.10 3.52
N VAL A 122 -28.71 -12.33 2.42
CA VAL A 122 -28.17 -13.01 1.24
C VAL A 122 -27.13 -12.12 0.55
N ASP A 123 -27.45 -10.83 0.38
CA ASP A 123 -26.51 -9.86 -0.22
C ASP A 123 -25.29 -9.68 0.68
N PHE A 124 -25.48 -9.61 2.00
CA PHE A 124 -24.39 -9.54 2.97
C PHE A 124 -23.48 -10.76 2.87
N LEU A 125 -24.03 -11.98 2.83
CA LEU A 125 -23.23 -13.20 2.70
C LEU A 125 -22.50 -13.27 1.35
N ALA A 126 -23.13 -12.84 0.28
CA ALA A 126 -22.47 -12.80 -1.03
C ALA A 126 -21.28 -11.85 -1.03
N ILE A 127 -21.45 -10.64 -0.49
CA ILE A 127 -20.38 -9.64 -0.37
C ILE A 127 -19.28 -10.16 0.58
N LEU A 128 -19.65 -10.73 1.71
CA LEU A 128 -18.71 -11.32 2.66
C LEU A 128 -17.83 -12.39 2.02
N LEU A 129 -18.43 -13.30 1.24
CA LEU A 129 -17.68 -14.34 0.53
C LEU A 129 -16.72 -13.76 -0.49
N VAL A 130 -17.15 -12.75 -1.26
CA VAL A 130 -16.27 -12.10 -2.23
C VAL A 130 -15.07 -11.47 -1.53
N PHE A 131 -15.28 -10.68 -0.48
CA PHE A 131 -14.18 -10.07 0.27
C PHE A 131 -13.28 -11.11 0.94
N LEU A 132 -13.86 -12.17 1.53
CA LEU A 132 -13.09 -13.26 2.13
C LEU A 132 -12.17 -13.93 1.12
N PHE A 133 -12.66 -14.25 -0.07
CA PHE A 133 -11.83 -14.86 -1.11
C PHE A 133 -10.75 -13.93 -1.61
N VAL A 134 -11.07 -12.65 -1.85
CA VAL A 134 -10.08 -11.65 -2.30
C VAL A 134 -8.97 -11.49 -1.26
N ASP A 135 -9.32 -11.30 0.01
CA ASP A 135 -8.38 -11.14 1.12
C ASP A 135 -7.50 -12.39 1.30
N MET A 136 -8.10 -13.57 1.27
CA MET A 136 -7.38 -14.84 1.39
C MET A 136 -6.37 -15.05 0.24
N PHE A 137 -6.76 -14.78 -1.02
CA PHE A 137 -5.86 -14.95 -2.16
C PHE A 137 -4.77 -13.90 -2.16
N ASP A 138 -5.06 -12.67 -1.75
CA ASP A 138 -4.07 -11.61 -1.61
C ASP A 138 -3.01 -11.97 -0.56
N THR A 139 -3.45 -12.37 0.63
CA THR A 139 -2.55 -12.80 1.72
C THR A 139 -1.69 -14.01 1.33
N ILE A 140 -2.27 -15.05 0.71
CA ILE A 140 -1.50 -16.21 0.26
C ILE A 140 -0.48 -15.81 -0.81
N GLY A 141 -0.89 -14.99 -1.78
CA GLY A 141 -0.02 -14.54 -2.86
C GLY A 141 1.16 -13.71 -2.36
N THR A 142 0.91 -12.78 -1.46
CA THR A 142 1.95 -11.93 -0.86
C THR A 142 2.87 -12.70 0.06
N LEU A 143 2.35 -13.59 0.92
CA LEU A 143 3.16 -14.48 1.77
C LEU A 143 4.08 -15.38 0.94
N MET A 144 3.58 -15.94 -0.17
CA MET A 144 4.40 -16.76 -1.06
C MET A 144 5.46 -15.91 -1.77
N GLY A 145 5.12 -14.70 -2.21
CA GLY A 145 6.07 -13.79 -2.85
C GLY A 145 7.21 -13.39 -1.90
N VAL A 146 6.86 -12.94 -0.71
CA VAL A 146 7.84 -12.56 0.33
C VAL A 146 8.63 -13.77 0.82
N GLY A 147 7.97 -14.93 1.00
CA GLY A 147 8.62 -16.17 1.41
C GLY A 147 9.63 -16.69 0.38
N THR A 148 9.32 -16.55 -0.91
CA THR A 148 10.26 -16.86 -2.00
C THR A 148 11.49 -15.94 -1.94
N GLN A 149 11.27 -14.65 -1.80
CA GLN A 149 12.35 -13.67 -1.68
C GLN A 149 13.23 -13.90 -0.44
N ALA A 150 12.63 -14.36 0.65
CA ALA A 150 13.34 -14.70 1.88
C ALA A 150 14.13 -16.02 1.78
N GLY A 151 13.83 -16.86 0.77
CA GLY A 151 14.38 -18.19 0.67
C GLY A 151 13.82 -19.16 1.70
N TYR A 152 12.58 -18.95 2.16
CA TYR A 152 11.91 -19.80 3.16
C TYR A 152 11.13 -20.94 2.52
N ILE A 153 10.87 -20.89 1.24
CA ILE A 153 10.12 -21.92 0.53
C ILE A 153 11.01 -23.15 0.36
N GLY A 154 10.54 -24.30 0.86
CA GLY A 154 11.21 -25.57 0.70
C GLY A 154 11.18 -26.10 -0.74
N GLU A 155 11.89 -27.21 -0.98
CA GLU A 155 11.87 -27.91 -2.27
C GLU A 155 10.47 -28.42 -2.63
N ASP A 156 9.61 -28.63 -1.63
CA ASP A 156 8.21 -29.02 -1.79
C ASP A 156 7.32 -27.87 -2.28
N GLY A 157 7.84 -26.66 -2.37
CA GLY A 157 7.11 -25.44 -2.74
C GLY A 157 6.16 -24.93 -1.66
N GLU A 158 6.28 -25.41 -0.44
CA GLU A 158 5.46 -24.99 0.70
C GLU A 158 6.17 -23.97 1.57
N LEU A 159 5.39 -23.00 2.09
CA LEU A 159 5.88 -22.04 3.06
C LEU A 159 5.83 -22.67 4.46
N PRO A 160 6.97 -22.84 5.16
CA PRO A 160 6.97 -23.36 6.52
C PRO A 160 6.18 -22.41 7.42
N ARG A 161 5.33 -22.98 8.30
CA ARG A 161 4.47 -22.26 9.23
C ARG A 161 3.43 -21.33 8.58
N ALA A 162 2.98 -21.62 7.36
CA ALA A 162 1.94 -20.87 6.67
C ALA A 162 0.69 -20.66 7.53
N ASN A 163 0.24 -21.70 8.25
CA ASN A 163 -0.91 -21.62 9.14
C ASN A 163 -0.74 -20.58 10.26
N GLN A 164 0.49 -20.43 10.79
CA GLN A 164 0.76 -19.42 11.82
C GLN A 164 0.75 -18.02 11.24
N ALA A 165 1.29 -17.83 10.04
CA ALA A 165 1.28 -16.56 9.33
C ALA A 165 -0.17 -16.13 8.99
N LEU A 166 -0.97 -17.02 8.44
CA LEU A 166 -2.40 -16.77 8.15
C LEU A 166 -3.21 -16.47 9.42
N SER A 167 -2.92 -17.16 10.52
CA SER A 167 -3.59 -16.89 11.80
C SER A 167 -3.21 -15.50 12.35
N ALA A 168 -1.96 -15.09 12.23
CA ALA A 168 -1.52 -13.76 12.63
C ALA A 168 -2.19 -12.66 11.79
N ASP A 169 -2.31 -12.87 10.49
CA ASP A 169 -3.00 -11.99 9.55
C ASP A 169 -4.49 -11.84 9.90
N ALA A 170 -5.18 -12.96 10.14
CA ALA A 170 -6.59 -12.97 10.54
C ALA A 170 -6.85 -12.23 11.88
N ILE A 171 -5.93 -12.39 12.86
CA ILE A 171 -6.01 -11.67 14.14
C ILE A 171 -5.80 -10.17 13.91
N ALA A 172 -4.81 -9.80 13.09
CA ALA A 172 -4.53 -8.40 12.78
C ALA A 172 -5.69 -7.73 12.04
N THR A 173 -6.29 -8.42 11.05
CA THR A 173 -7.48 -7.94 10.31
C THR A 173 -8.68 -7.76 11.24
N THR A 174 -8.91 -8.71 12.15
CA THR A 174 -9.98 -8.60 13.16
C THR A 174 -9.77 -7.41 14.08
N ALA A 175 -8.55 -7.22 14.57
CA ALA A 175 -8.20 -6.06 15.39
C ALA A 175 -8.37 -4.75 14.62
N GLY A 176 -7.94 -4.70 13.36
CA GLY A 176 -8.14 -3.56 12.47
C GLY A 176 -9.61 -3.21 12.27
N ALA A 177 -10.46 -4.21 12.04
CA ALA A 177 -11.90 -4.02 11.90
C ALA A 177 -12.54 -3.42 13.16
N ILE A 178 -12.09 -3.83 14.36
CA ILE A 178 -12.55 -3.25 15.64
C ILE A 178 -12.10 -1.79 15.76
N MET A 179 -10.88 -1.49 15.33
CA MET A 179 -10.33 -0.13 15.34
C MET A 179 -10.94 0.78 14.26
N GLY A 180 -11.69 0.21 13.31
CA GLY A 180 -12.34 0.94 12.22
C GLY A 180 -11.41 1.23 11.03
N THR A 181 -10.35 0.41 10.87
CA THR A 181 -9.48 0.46 9.68
C THR A 181 -9.97 -0.49 8.59
N SER A 182 -9.42 -0.36 7.39
CA SER A 182 -9.58 -1.38 6.34
C SER A 182 -8.91 -2.69 6.75
N THR A 183 -9.03 -3.73 5.91
CA THR A 183 -8.35 -5.01 6.14
C THR A 183 -6.84 -4.80 6.35
N VAL A 184 -6.27 -5.55 7.28
CA VAL A 184 -4.83 -5.57 7.56
C VAL A 184 -4.28 -6.82 6.90
N THR A 185 -3.46 -6.66 5.88
CA THR A 185 -2.91 -7.77 5.09
C THR A 185 -1.39 -7.67 5.02
N THR A 186 -0.76 -8.77 4.62
CA THR A 186 0.68 -8.81 4.38
C THR A 186 1.02 -7.99 3.13
N PHE A 187 1.97 -7.07 3.25
CA PHE A 187 2.38 -6.22 2.13
C PHE A 187 3.45 -6.89 1.26
N ALA A 188 3.24 -6.83 -0.05
CA ALA A 188 4.22 -7.30 -1.05
C ALA A 188 5.53 -6.50 -1.00
N GLU A 189 5.48 -5.24 -0.58
CA GLU A 189 6.62 -4.34 -0.40
C GLU A 189 7.60 -4.84 0.67
N SER A 190 7.15 -5.69 1.58
CA SER A 190 8.02 -6.38 2.55
C SER A 190 9.13 -7.19 1.85
N ALA A 191 8.89 -7.62 0.61
CA ALA A 191 9.90 -8.30 -0.21
C ALA A 191 11.14 -7.42 -0.45
N ALA A 192 10.97 -6.09 -0.58
CA ALA A 192 12.09 -5.16 -0.71
C ALA A 192 12.94 -5.11 0.57
N GLY A 193 12.30 -5.06 1.74
CA GLY A 193 12.99 -5.12 3.04
C GLY A 193 13.71 -6.44 3.25
N VAL A 194 13.14 -7.55 2.79
CA VAL A 194 13.76 -8.88 2.81
C VAL A 194 14.97 -8.95 1.87
N ALA A 195 14.90 -8.33 0.70
CA ALA A 195 16.02 -8.26 -0.26
C ALA A 195 17.22 -7.50 0.32
N GLU A 196 16.96 -6.47 1.15
CA GLU A 196 18.00 -5.72 1.89
C GLU A 196 18.53 -6.47 3.14
N GLY A 197 18.03 -7.67 3.44
CA GLY A 197 18.48 -8.53 4.53
C GLY A 197 17.59 -8.56 5.76
N GLY A 198 16.44 -7.92 5.75
CA GLY A 198 15.47 -7.92 6.84
C GLY A 198 14.70 -9.24 6.92
N ARG A 199 15.13 -10.19 7.77
CA ARG A 199 14.54 -11.54 7.86
C ARG A 199 14.10 -11.94 9.24
N THR A 200 14.04 -11.00 10.19
CA THR A 200 13.72 -11.27 11.59
C THR A 200 12.49 -10.50 12.03
N GLY A 201 11.81 -10.98 13.08
CA GLY A 201 10.70 -10.26 13.70
C GLY A 201 11.08 -8.86 14.20
N LEU A 202 12.36 -8.63 14.51
CA LEU A 202 12.84 -7.30 14.88
C LEU A 202 12.68 -6.30 13.73
N THR A 203 12.91 -6.72 12.48
CA THR A 203 12.68 -5.88 11.32
C THR A 203 11.23 -5.41 11.25
N ALA A 204 10.26 -6.32 11.49
CA ALA A 204 8.85 -5.97 11.53
C ALA A 204 8.51 -4.97 12.64
N VAL A 205 9.09 -5.12 13.84
CA VAL A 205 8.90 -4.19 14.96
C VAL A 205 9.47 -2.80 14.63
N VAL A 206 10.65 -2.74 14.02
CA VAL A 206 11.26 -1.47 13.58
C VAL A 206 10.42 -0.82 12.51
N ALA A 207 9.94 -1.59 11.52
CA ALA A 207 9.04 -1.07 10.48
C ALA A 207 7.76 -0.49 11.10
N ALA A 208 7.12 -1.20 12.02
CA ALA A 208 5.93 -0.71 12.73
C ALA A 208 6.20 0.60 13.48
N ALA A 209 7.34 0.70 14.18
CA ALA A 209 7.75 1.93 14.86
C ALA A 209 7.97 3.09 13.87
N MET A 210 8.58 2.82 12.72
CA MET A 210 8.77 3.83 11.67
C MET A 210 7.43 4.29 11.07
N PHE A 211 6.45 3.39 10.88
CA PHE A 211 5.11 3.76 10.46
C PHE A 211 4.43 4.70 11.47
N LEU A 212 4.51 4.40 12.77
CA LEU A 212 3.96 5.28 13.80
C LEU A 212 4.62 6.67 13.81
N LEU A 213 5.93 6.74 13.59
CA LEU A 213 6.64 8.01 13.47
C LEU A 213 6.22 8.79 12.22
N LEU A 214 6.07 8.11 11.08
CA LEU A 214 5.63 8.72 9.82
C LEU A 214 4.18 9.19 9.90
N ASP A 215 3.30 8.40 10.51
CA ASP A 215 1.89 8.77 10.69
C ASP A 215 1.76 10.06 11.51
N SER A 216 2.55 10.20 12.59
CA SER A 216 2.57 11.42 13.39
C SER A 216 3.02 12.67 12.62
N SER A 217 3.88 12.53 11.62
CA SER A 217 4.33 13.64 10.77
C SER A 217 3.37 13.92 9.61
N LEU A 218 2.81 12.88 8.99
CA LEU A 218 1.86 12.99 7.88
C LEU A 218 0.50 13.53 8.32
N LEU A 219 0.07 13.26 9.56
CA LEU A 219 -1.21 13.75 10.06
C LEU A 219 -1.23 15.27 10.20
N ARG A 220 -0.11 15.94 10.49
CA ARG A 220 -0.02 17.41 10.43
C ARG A 220 -0.21 17.92 9.00
N CYS A 221 0.37 17.24 8.04
CA CYS A 221 0.18 17.54 6.63
C CYS A 221 -1.31 17.40 6.21
N ALA A 222 -2.00 16.41 6.77
CA ALA A 222 -3.41 16.12 6.50
C ALA A 222 -4.39 17.04 7.24
N LEU A 223 -4.05 17.56 8.42
CA LEU A 223 -4.93 18.42 9.23
C LEU A 223 -4.93 19.87 8.78
N ASP A 224 -3.95 20.33 8.04
CA ASP A 224 -3.94 21.67 7.44
C ASP A 224 -4.81 21.70 6.17
N ARG A 225 -6.11 21.52 6.39
CA ARG A 225 -7.14 21.33 5.35
C ARG A 225 -7.35 22.54 4.43
N ARG A 226 -6.64 23.62 4.60
CA ARG A 226 -6.86 24.80 3.75
C ARG A 226 -6.12 24.77 2.42
N ASN A 227 -5.16 23.91 2.26
CA ASN A 227 -4.38 23.83 1.02
C ASN A 227 -4.26 22.39 0.54
N GLU A 228 -4.23 22.16 -0.73
CA GLU A 228 -4.16 20.95 -1.54
C GLU A 228 -3.14 19.85 -1.14
N ILE A 229 -2.58 19.94 0.06
CA ILE A 229 -1.49 19.13 0.65
C ILE A 229 -1.88 17.66 0.87
N LEU A 230 -3.17 17.40 1.11
CA LEU A 230 -3.70 16.03 1.25
C LEU A 230 -3.45 15.17 0.01
N LYS A 231 -3.39 15.81 -1.16
CA LYS A 231 -3.18 15.12 -2.43
C LYS A 231 -1.79 14.50 -2.49
N THR A 232 -0.78 15.18 -1.98
CA THR A 232 0.62 14.72 -2.07
C THR A 232 0.96 13.66 -1.02
N ALA A 233 0.40 13.76 0.19
CA ALA A 233 0.57 12.73 1.22
C ALA A 233 -0.16 11.42 0.84
N CYS A 234 -1.36 11.52 0.23
CA CYS A 234 -2.03 10.38 -0.38
C CYS A 234 -1.23 9.81 -1.56
N LEU A 235 -0.56 10.65 -2.35
CA LEU A 235 0.31 10.22 -3.43
C LEU A 235 1.51 9.44 -2.88
N PHE A 236 2.09 9.90 -1.80
CA PHE A 236 3.16 9.18 -1.09
C PHE A 236 2.68 7.84 -0.54
N GLN A 237 1.51 7.81 0.07
CA GLN A 237 0.93 6.58 0.61
C GLN A 237 0.50 5.63 -0.51
N GLN A 238 -0.06 6.14 -1.61
CA GLN A 238 -0.39 5.33 -2.78
C GLN A 238 0.86 4.85 -3.54
N ILE A 239 1.88 5.68 -3.70
CA ILE A 239 3.17 5.25 -4.27
C ILE A 239 3.83 4.24 -3.34
N TYR A 240 3.76 4.43 -2.01
CA TYR A 240 4.29 3.49 -1.04
C TYR A 240 3.49 2.18 -0.98
N GLN A 241 2.18 2.21 -1.23
CA GLN A 241 1.33 1.02 -1.37
C GLN A 241 1.46 0.35 -2.75
N ALA A 242 2.03 1.04 -3.74
CA ALA A 242 2.22 0.55 -5.10
C ALA A 242 3.63 -0.03 -5.35
N TYR A 243 4.51 0.02 -4.35
CA TYR A 243 5.84 -0.58 -4.35
C TYR A 243 5.97 -1.60 -3.22
#